data_9a69a6260c02607a275d4e785385f7a1
#
_entry.id   9a69a6260c02607a275d4e785385f7a1
#
_cell.length_a   1.000
_cell.length_b   1.000
_cell.length_c   1.000
_cell.angle_alpha   90.00
_cell.angle_beta   90.00
_cell.angle_gamma   90.00
#
_symmetry.space_group_name_H-M   'P 1'
#
loop_
_entity.id
_entity.type
_entity.pdbx_description
1 polymer ?
#
loop_
_entity_poly.entity_id
_entity_poly.type
_entity_poly.pdbx_seq_one_letter_code
_entity_poly.pdbx_strand_id
1 'polypeptide(L)'
;MDTCVPDSLSDAELVEAFLGGDSCAFTALVRRYQTRLWWVARRYTDNDDDALDIVQEVFFRASKNLCSFSWDCTLSTWLHRLVMNCGYDFIHHRE
;
A
#
# COMPACT_ATOMS: atom_id res chain seq x y z
N MET A 1 12.66 -15.54 11.48
CA MET A 1 12.84 -14.90 11.35
C MET A 1 13.17 -14.27 10.62
N ASP A 2 13.36 -14.09 10.29
CA ASP A 2 13.73 -13.38 10.00
C ASP A 2 13.55 -12.47 9.22
N THR A 3 13.54 -11.58 9.44
CA THR A 3 13.27 -10.47 8.61
C THR A 3 14.51 -10.06 7.86
N CYS A 4 14.36 -9.95 6.58
CA CYS A 4 15.45 -9.49 5.74
C CYS A 4 15.71 -8.00 5.92
N VAL A 5 14.76 -7.28 6.51
CA VAL A 5 14.79 -5.81 6.51
C VAL A 5 14.49 -5.30 7.91
N PRO A 6 15.35 -4.45 8.47
CA PRO A 6 15.07 -3.88 9.79
C PRO A 6 13.91 -2.91 9.77
N ASP A 7 13.17 -2.86 10.88
CA ASP A 7 12.06 -1.93 11.01
C ASP A 7 12.51 -0.48 11.03
N SER A 8 13.79 -0.23 11.27
CA SER A 8 14.31 1.12 11.37
C SER A 8 14.50 1.81 10.02
N LEU A 9 14.34 1.09 8.91
CA LEU A 9 14.52 1.71 7.61
C LEU A 9 13.37 2.68 7.31
N SER A 10 13.71 3.78 6.66
CA SER A 10 12.71 4.74 6.24
C SER A 10 11.92 4.22 5.06
N ASP A 11 10.79 4.87 4.78
CA ASP A 11 10.02 4.53 3.59
C ASP A 11 10.84 4.65 2.32
N ALA A 12 11.66 5.71 2.22
CA ALA A 12 12.49 5.91 1.04
C ALA A 12 13.49 4.78 0.88
N GLU A 13 14.08 4.34 1.98
CA GLU A 13 15.04 3.24 1.94
C GLU A 13 14.38 1.94 1.51
N LEU A 14 13.17 1.69 2.00
CA LEU A 14 12.44 0.48 1.63
C LEU A 14 12.03 0.51 0.16
N VAL A 15 11.57 1.66 -0.32
CA VAL A 15 11.19 1.80 -1.73
C VAL A 15 12.41 1.58 -2.61
N GLU A 16 13.53 2.18 -2.24
CA GLU A 16 14.76 2.03 -3.02
C GLU A 16 15.19 0.57 -3.07
N ALA A 17 15.14 -0.13 -1.93
CA ALA A 17 15.52 -1.53 -1.88
C ALA A 17 14.58 -2.38 -2.75
N PHE A 18 13.29 -2.11 -2.69
CA PHE A 18 12.31 -2.83 -3.50
C PHE A 18 12.58 -2.62 -4.99
N LEU A 19 12.81 -1.39 -5.39
CA LEU A 19 13.08 -1.08 -6.79
C LEU A 19 14.38 -1.71 -7.27
N GLY A 20 15.29 -1.98 -6.34
CA GLY A 20 16.53 -2.70 -6.64
C GLY A 20 16.39 -4.21 -6.68
N GLY A 21 15.18 -4.73 -6.45
CA GLY A 21 14.92 -6.16 -6.57
C GLY A 21 14.68 -6.89 -5.26
N ASP A 22 14.63 -6.18 -4.12
CA ASP A 22 14.44 -6.82 -2.81
C ASP A 22 12.95 -6.90 -2.48
N SER A 23 12.35 -8.07 -2.68
CA SER A 23 10.93 -8.25 -2.39
C SER A 23 10.63 -8.20 -0.90
N CYS A 24 11.62 -8.47 -0.04
CA CYS A 24 11.42 -8.36 1.40
C CYS A 24 11.12 -6.92 1.81
N ALA A 25 11.69 -5.96 1.09
CA ALA A 25 11.43 -4.54 1.37
C ALA A 25 9.97 -4.21 1.14
N PHE A 26 9.36 -4.76 0.09
CA PHE A 26 7.95 -4.51 -0.17
C PHE A 26 7.08 -5.13 0.92
N THR A 27 7.42 -6.34 1.37
CA THR A 27 6.72 -6.97 2.48
C THR A 27 6.75 -6.09 3.72
N ALA A 28 7.91 -5.47 3.98
CA ALA A 28 8.03 -4.56 5.12
C ALA A 28 7.12 -3.35 4.97
N LEU A 29 7.01 -2.80 3.75
CA LEU A 29 6.10 -1.69 3.49
C LEU A 29 4.64 -2.11 3.73
N VAL A 30 4.26 -3.29 3.25
CA VAL A 30 2.91 -3.80 3.47
C VAL A 30 2.61 -3.89 4.96
N ARG A 31 3.52 -4.48 5.73
CA ARG A 31 3.32 -4.62 7.17
C ARG A 31 3.21 -3.28 7.87
N ARG A 32 3.96 -2.30 7.39
CA ARG A 32 3.98 -0.97 8.01
C ARG A 32 2.66 -0.24 7.80
N TYR A 33 2.01 -0.44 6.65
CA TYR A 33 0.85 0.35 6.27
C TYR A 33 -0.47 -0.40 6.23
N GLN A 34 -0.48 -1.74 6.25
CA GLN A 34 -1.71 -2.49 5.97
C GLN A 34 -2.86 -2.15 6.93
N THR A 35 -2.59 -2.04 8.21
CA THR A 35 -3.66 -1.77 9.19
C THR A 35 -4.24 -0.39 8.97
N ARG A 36 -3.37 0.60 8.76
CA ARG A 36 -3.81 1.98 8.54
C ARG A 36 -4.66 2.08 7.27
N LEU A 37 -4.21 1.43 6.21
CA LEU A 37 -4.94 1.48 4.94
C LEU A 37 -6.25 0.72 5.04
N TRP A 38 -6.31 -0.35 5.82
CA TRP A 38 -7.55 -1.10 6.03
C TRP A 38 -8.61 -0.20 6.67
N TRP A 39 -8.22 0.58 7.67
CA TRP A 39 -9.16 1.50 8.32
C TRP A 39 -9.67 2.55 7.35
N VAL A 40 -8.84 3.02 6.45
CA VAL A 40 -9.28 3.95 5.42
C VAL A 40 -10.24 3.25 4.45
N ALA A 41 -9.91 2.01 4.06
CA ALA A 41 -10.76 1.25 3.14
C ALA A 41 -12.15 1.00 3.72
N ARG A 42 -12.25 0.84 5.06
CA ARG A 42 -13.55 0.63 5.71
C ARG A 42 -14.49 1.81 5.56
N ARG A 43 -14.02 2.95 5.10
CA ARG A 43 -14.90 4.08 4.81
C ARG A 43 -15.71 3.86 3.53
N TYR A 44 -15.31 2.90 2.71
CA TYR A 44 -15.94 2.64 1.42
C TYR A 44 -16.80 1.39 1.44
N THR A 45 -16.76 0.61 2.51
CA THR A 45 -17.55 -0.62 2.61
C THR A 45 -17.75 -0.99 4.07
N ASP A 46 -18.87 -1.62 4.37
CA ASP A 46 -19.16 -2.12 5.71
C ASP A 46 -18.63 -3.53 5.92
N ASN A 47 -18.07 -4.13 4.91
CA ASN A 47 -17.63 -5.52 4.95
C ASN A 47 -16.11 -5.58 5.14
N ASP A 48 -15.67 -6.30 6.18
CA ASP A 48 -14.25 -6.40 6.48
C ASP A 48 -13.47 -7.08 5.36
N ASP A 49 -14.05 -8.09 4.73
CA ASP A 49 -13.39 -8.80 3.63
C ASP A 49 -13.24 -7.90 2.41
N ASP A 50 -14.26 -7.09 2.13
CA ASP A 50 -14.17 -6.15 1.02
C ASP A 50 -13.10 -5.09 1.29
N ALA A 51 -12.99 -4.63 2.53
CA ALA A 51 -11.93 -3.69 2.88
C ALA A 51 -10.57 -4.30 2.66
N LEU A 52 -10.41 -5.58 3.01
CA LEU A 52 -9.15 -6.27 2.77
C LEU A 52 -8.85 -6.36 1.28
N ASP A 53 -9.87 -6.64 0.46
CA ASP A 53 -9.70 -6.70 -0.98
C ASP A 53 -9.23 -5.36 -1.54
N ILE A 54 -9.79 -4.26 -1.02
CA ILE A 54 -9.36 -2.91 -1.43
C ILE A 54 -7.89 -2.72 -1.09
N VAL A 55 -7.47 -3.09 0.13
CA VAL A 55 -6.08 -2.93 0.56
C VAL A 55 -5.15 -3.76 -0.33
N GLN A 56 -5.55 -4.99 -0.67
CA GLN A 56 -4.74 -5.84 -1.52
C GLN A 56 -4.57 -5.22 -2.91
N GLU A 57 -5.64 -4.65 -3.45
CA GLU A 57 -5.56 -3.97 -4.74
C GLU A 57 -4.64 -2.75 -4.66
N VAL A 58 -4.70 -2.01 -3.54
CA VAL A 58 -3.81 -0.86 -3.35
C VAL A 58 -2.35 -1.29 -3.40
N PHE A 59 -2.01 -2.35 -2.68
CA PHE A 59 -0.61 -2.80 -2.67
C PHE A 59 -0.20 -3.37 -4.02
N PHE A 60 -1.10 -4.02 -4.73
CA PHE A 60 -0.81 -4.48 -6.08
C PHE A 60 -0.48 -3.31 -7.00
N ARG A 61 -1.33 -2.27 -6.98
CA ARG A 61 -1.07 -1.07 -7.79
C ARG A 61 0.21 -0.36 -7.35
N ALA A 62 0.46 -0.34 -6.04
CA ALA A 62 1.68 0.28 -5.52
C ALA A 62 2.91 -0.44 -6.05
N SER A 63 2.89 -1.77 -6.06
CA SER A 63 4.04 -2.53 -6.54
C SER A 63 4.33 -2.24 -8.01
N LYS A 64 3.30 -1.94 -8.79
CA LYS A 64 3.47 -1.65 -10.22
C LYS A 64 3.90 -0.22 -10.49
N ASN A 65 3.59 0.70 -9.58
CA ASN A 65 3.75 2.13 -9.86
C ASN A 65 4.81 2.82 -9.01
N LEU A 66 5.42 2.11 -8.03
CA LEU A 66 6.45 2.74 -7.20
C LEU A 66 7.63 3.25 -8.02
N CYS A 67 7.92 2.60 -9.14
CA CYS A 67 9.05 3.02 -9.99
C CYS A 67 8.84 4.42 -10.57
N SER A 68 7.60 4.89 -10.66
CA SER A 68 7.31 6.22 -11.17
C SER A 68 6.92 7.21 -10.08
N PHE A 69 7.00 6.79 -8.80
CA PHE A 69 6.67 7.68 -7.70
C PHE A 69 7.78 8.72 -7.55
N SER A 70 7.39 9.98 -7.62
CA SER A 70 8.35 11.08 -7.71
C SER A 70 8.66 11.76 -6.37
N TRP A 71 8.06 11.29 -5.28
CA TRP A 71 8.26 11.84 -3.94
C TRP A 71 7.84 13.30 -3.79
N ASP A 72 6.89 13.75 -4.61
CA ASP A 72 6.31 15.08 -4.43
C ASP A 72 5.30 15.12 -3.28
N CYS A 73 5.08 13.98 -2.63
CA CYS A 73 4.34 13.87 -1.37
C CYS A 73 4.95 12.70 -0.62
N THR A 74 4.50 12.47 0.63
CA THR A 74 5.00 11.32 1.39
C THR A 74 4.42 10.03 0.81
N LEU A 75 5.10 8.91 1.09
CA LEU A 75 4.59 7.62 0.70
C LEU A 75 3.22 7.36 1.32
N SER A 76 3.04 7.75 2.58
CA SER A 76 1.76 7.61 3.26
C SER A 76 0.63 8.30 2.50
N THR A 77 0.87 9.53 2.05
CA THR A 77 -0.13 10.28 1.28
C THR A 77 -0.42 9.61 -0.05
N TRP A 78 0.63 9.14 -0.71
CA TRP A 78 0.48 8.47 -1.99
C TRP A 78 -0.36 7.20 -1.86
N LEU A 79 -0.06 6.39 -0.83
CA LEU A 79 -0.84 5.17 -0.57
C LEU A 79 -2.28 5.50 -0.21
N HIS A 80 -2.50 6.58 0.55
CA HIS A 80 -3.85 7.03 0.87
C HIS A 80 -4.65 7.36 -0.39
N ARG A 81 -4.02 8.03 -1.34
CA ARG A 81 -4.67 8.35 -2.61
C ARG A 81 -5.04 7.08 -3.36
N LEU A 82 -4.18 6.06 -3.31
CA LEU A 82 -4.49 4.78 -3.93
C LEU A 82 -5.70 4.12 -3.28
N VAL A 83 -5.81 4.20 -1.94
CA VAL A 83 -6.98 3.66 -1.27
C VAL A 83 -8.24 4.39 -1.72
N MET A 84 -8.17 5.71 -1.83
CA MET A 84 -9.32 6.49 -2.27
C MET A 84 -9.74 6.09 -3.68
N ASN A 85 -8.77 5.93 -4.58
CA ASN A 85 -9.06 5.54 -5.95
C ASN A 85 -9.61 4.12 -6.02
N CYS A 86 -9.01 3.19 -5.30
CA CYS A 86 -9.47 1.81 -5.30
C CYS A 86 -10.83 1.68 -4.65
N GLY A 87 -11.06 2.42 -3.56
CA GLY A 87 -12.36 2.41 -2.89
C GLY A 87 -13.46 2.97 -3.78
N TYR A 88 -13.15 4.05 -4.48
CA TYR A 88 -14.10 4.65 -5.41
C TYR A 88 -14.45 3.64 -6.51
N ASP A 89 -13.44 3.01 -7.10
CA ASP A 89 -13.66 2.01 -8.15
C ASP A 89 -14.47 0.84 -7.61
N PHE A 90 -14.17 0.39 -6.39
CA PHE A 90 -14.87 -0.71 -5.77
C PHE A 90 -16.36 -0.42 -5.66
N ILE A 91 -16.72 0.77 -5.19
CA ILE A 91 -18.12 1.16 -5.03
C ILE A 91 -18.80 1.20 -6.39
N HIS A 92 -18.16 1.78 -7.39
CA HIS A 92 -18.80 1.98 -8.69
C HIS A 92 -18.88 0.71 -9.51
N HIS A 93 -17.97 -0.23 -9.29
CA HIS A 93 -17.97 -1.48 -10.06
C HIS A 93 -18.87 -2.54 -9.46
N ARG A 94 -19.40 -2.31 -8.27
CA ARG A 94 -20.27 -3.28 -7.65
C ARG A 94 -21.66 -3.34 -8.26
N GLU A 95 -22.03 -2.31 -8.96
CA GLU A 95 -23.38 -2.23 -9.53
C GLU A 95 -23.50 -2.88 -10.87
#